data_085eadaa9392ca56c35992c9d622a394
#
_entry.id   085eadaa9392ca56c35992c9d622a394
#
_cell.length_a   1.000
_cell.length_b   1.000
_cell.length_c   1.000
_cell.angle_alpha   90.00
_cell.angle_beta   90.00
_cell.angle_gamma   90.00
#
_symmetry.space_group_name_H-M   'P 1'
#
loop_
_entity.id
_entity.type
_entity.pdbx_description
1 polymer ?
#
loop_
_entity_poly.entity_id
_entity_poly.type
_entity_poly.pdbx_seq_one_letter_code
_entity_poly.pdbx_strand_id
1 'polypeptide(L)'
;CAILLVSQYNSFITVLLVSCNSNSIYNEFNSNFASNRWNPNEEVTFEFNTENDIKVSSIKLHIGHIYDFQFSNVPMKATIISPDGSSETINLDVIFKDETGKDLADCIGDICDLYVPIKNKTTLIKGNYKFVVENKFSSPFLPNILGIGILIEK
;
A
#
# COMPACT_ATOMS: atom_id res chain seq x y z
N CYS A 1 14.63 9.53 4.80
CA CYS A 1 14.51 10.42 5.97
C CYS A 1 15.88 10.56 6.63
N ALA A 2 16.57 11.68 6.43
CA ALA A 2 17.83 11.99 7.07
C ALA A 2 17.60 13.06 8.14
N ILE A 3 17.80 12.74 9.41
CA ILE A 3 17.80 13.72 10.49
C ILE A 3 19.26 14.06 10.81
N LEU A 4 19.66 15.31 10.56
CA LEU A 4 20.95 15.84 10.96
C LEU A 4 20.82 16.40 12.38
N LEU A 5 21.37 15.71 13.36
CA LEU A 5 21.55 16.24 14.71
C LEU A 5 22.98 16.74 14.84
N VAL A 6 23.14 18.07 14.91
CA VAL A 6 24.41 18.72 15.21
C VAL A 6 24.42 19.03 16.69
N SER A 7 25.23 18.31 17.45
CA SER A 7 25.52 18.63 18.86
C SER A 7 26.86 19.29 18.97
N GLN A 8 26.88 20.54 19.44
CA GLN A 8 28.12 21.26 19.79
C GLN A 8 28.43 21.06 21.27
N TYR A 9 29.37 20.18 21.57
CA TYR A 9 30.03 20.15 22.87
C TYR A 9 31.53 19.91 22.66
N ASN A 10 32.32 20.93 23.00
CA ASN A 10 33.79 20.97 23.04
C ASN A 10 34.52 20.27 21.87
N SER A 11 34.82 21.05 20.83
CA SER A 11 35.85 20.82 19.80
C SER A 11 35.74 19.54 18.92
N PHE A 12 34.73 18.72 19.06
CA PHE A 12 34.47 17.61 18.13
C PHE A 12 33.02 17.69 17.61
N ILE A 13 32.87 17.95 16.34
CA ILE A 13 31.58 17.84 15.66
C ILE A 13 31.36 16.36 15.31
N THR A 14 30.53 15.67 16.10
CA THR A 14 30.10 14.32 15.76
C THR A 14 28.82 14.41 14.92
N VAL A 15 28.94 14.16 13.62
CA VAL A 15 27.79 14.04 12.72
C VAL A 15 27.28 12.60 12.78
N LEU A 16 26.15 12.38 13.45
CA LEU A 16 25.45 11.12 13.42
C LEU A 16 24.56 11.07 12.17
N LEU A 17 25.00 10.35 11.15
CA LEU A 17 24.20 10.01 9.99
C LEU A 17 23.29 8.83 10.38
N VAL A 18 22.02 9.12 10.65
CA VAL A 18 21.00 8.06 10.78
C VAL A 18 20.53 7.73 9.36
N SER A 19 21.00 6.59 8.82
CA SER A 19 20.52 6.05 7.56
C SER A 19 19.19 5.33 7.82
N CYS A 20 18.09 5.85 7.25
CA CYS A 20 16.83 5.11 7.15
C CYS A 20 16.99 4.07 6.05
N ASN A 21 17.17 2.81 6.41
CA ASN A 21 17.10 1.68 5.47
C ASN A 21 15.63 1.38 5.19
N SER A 22 15.07 1.97 4.13
CA SER A 22 13.76 1.60 3.63
C SER A 22 13.94 0.38 2.71
N ASN A 23 13.35 -0.76 3.07
CA ASN A 23 13.30 -1.95 2.22
C ASN A 23 12.30 -1.79 1.06
N SER A 24 11.59 -0.67 1.02
CA SER A 24 10.62 -0.35 -0.01
C SER A 24 11.32 0.01 -1.32
N ILE A 25 10.98 -0.69 -2.40
CA ILE A 25 11.44 -0.40 -3.76
C ILE A 25 10.39 0.32 -4.60
N TYR A 26 9.14 0.28 -4.18
CA TYR A 26 8.03 0.99 -4.79
C TYR A 26 6.97 1.27 -3.72
N ASN A 27 6.49 2.49 -3.67
CA ASN A 27 5.44 2.91 -2.75
C ASN A 27 4.66 4.07 -3.38
N GLU A 28 3.52 3.77 -3.95
CA GLU A 28 2.62 4.78 -4.50
C GLU A 28 1.24 4.69 -3.88
N PHE A 29 0.61 5.85 -3.70
CA PHE A 29 -0.69 6.00 -3.07
C PHE A 29 -1.53 7.02 -3.84
N ASN A 30 -2.72 6.59 -4.28
CA ASN A 30 -3.69 7.43 -4.97
C ASN A 30 -4.82 7.80 -4.00
N SER A 31 -4.99 9.09 -3.75
CA SER A 31 -6.01 9.65 -2.84
C SER A 31 -7.09 10.48 -3.57
N ASN A 32 -7.28 10.26 -4.87
CA ASN A 32 -8.20 11.04 -5.70
C ASN A 32 -9.66 10.55 -5.63
N PHE A 33 -10.14 10.18 -4.45
CA PHE A 33 -11.52 9.75 -4.27
C PHE A 33 -12.43 10.94 -3.89
N ALA A 34 -13.36 11.30 -4.77
CA ALA A 34 -14.31 12.37 -4.52
C ALA A 34 -15.15 12.10 -3.27
N SER A 35 -15.12 13.02 -2.30
CA SER A 35 -15.83 12.89 -1.04
C SER A 35 -15.50 11.60 -0.25
N ASN A 36 -14.26 11.11 -0.36
CA ASN A 36 -13.80 9.84 0.25
C ASN A 36 -14.69 8.64 -0.11
N ARG A 37 -15.17 8.60 -1.35
CA ARG A 37 -16.02 7.53 -1.88
C ARG A 37 -15.33 6.84 -3.02
N TRP A 38 -15.23 5.52 -2.93
CA TRP A 38 -14.69 4.69 -3.99
C TRP A 38 -15.81 3.90 -4.68
N ASN A 39 -16.07 4.22 -5.96
CA ASN A 39 -17.13 3.58 -6.72
C ASN A 39 -16.71 2.19 -7.22
N PRO A 40 -17.64 1.22 -7.37
CA PRO A 40 -17.31 -0.14 -7.82
C PRO A 40 -16.70 -0.23 -9.23
N ASN A 41 -16.96 0.75 -10.08
CA ASN A 41 -16.43 0.82 -11.45
C ASN A 41 -15.18 1.69 -11.58
N GLU A 42 -14.67 2.18 -10.47
CA GLU A 42 -13.49 3.04 -10.42
C GLU A 42 -12.25 2.19 -10.12
N GLU A 43 -11.49 1.88 -11.17
CA GLU A 43 -10.24 1.14 -11.06
C GLU A 43 -9.11 2.08 -10.64
N VAL A 44 -8.27 1.62 -9.71
CA VAL A 44 -7.03 2.30 -9.34
C VAL A 44 -5.86 1.56 -9.96
N THR A 45 -5.09 2.26 -10.78
CA THR A 45 -4.00 1.66 -11.54
C THR A 45 -2.65 2.25 -11.10
N PHE A 46 -1.65 1.36 -10.98
CA PHE A 46 -0.26 1.70 -10.70
C PHE A 46 0.65 1.07 -11.72
N GLU A 47 1.73 1.77 -12.08
CA GLU A 47 2.74 1.28 -13.01
C GLU A 47 4.11 1.25 -12.31
N PHE A 48 4.80 0.13 -12.42
CA PHE A 48 6.12 -0.09 -11.85
C PHE A 48 7.06 -0.67 -12.89
N ASN A 49 8.23 -0.05 -13.06
CA ASN A 49 9.29 -0.56 -13.93
C ASN A 49 10.46 -1.08 -13.10
N THR A 50 10.99 -2.22 -13.47
CA THR A 50 12.26 -2.72 -12.94
C THR A 50 13.27 -2.98 -14.03
N GLU A 51 14.49 -2.46 -13.85
CA GLU A 51 15.60 -2.61 -14.78
C GLU A 51 16.24 -4.00 -14.75
N ASN A 52 16.03 -4.77 -13.69
CA ASN A 52 16.58 -6.10 -13.47
C ASN A 52 15.54 -7.00 -12.80
N ASP A 53 15.76 -8.31 -12.88
CA ASP A 53 15.00 -9.26 -12.07
C ASP A 53 15.27 -9.00 -10.59
N ILE A 54 14.19 -8.89 -9.80
CA ILE A 54 14.25 -8.55 -8.38
C ILE A 54 13.50 -9.59 -7.57
N LYS A 55 14.16 -10.13 -6.53
CA LYS A 55 13.47 -10.88 -5.47
C LYS A 55 12.82 -9.90 -4.51
N VAL A 56 11.54 -10.03 -4.30
CA VAL A 56 10.77 -9.21 -3.37
C VAL A 56 10.18 -10.07 -2.26
N SER A 57 10.19 -9.53 -1.04
CA SER A 57 9.62 -10.20 0.14
C SER A 57 8.11 -10.11 0.14
N SER A 58 7.55 -8.97 -0.28
CA SER A 58 6.11 -8.75 -0.31
C SER A 58 5.68 -7.70 -1.32
N ILE A 59 4.47 -7.91 -1.85
CA ILE A 59 3.66 -6.90 -2.52
C ILE A 59 2.41 -6.73 -1.66
N LYS A 60 2.15 -5.50 -1.21
CA LYS A 60 1.03 -5.18 -0.33
C LYS A 60 0.10 -4.18 -0.96
N LEU A 61 -1.19 -4.36 -0.75
CA LEU A 61 -2.20 -3.33 -0.94
C LEU A 61 -2.16 -2.41 0.28
N HIS A 62 -2.07 -1.11 0.07
CA HIS A 62 -2.18 -0.08 1.09
C HIS A 62 -3.56 0.57 0.98
N ILE A 63 -4.32 0.60 2.07
CA ILE A 63 -5.65 1.18 2.13
C ILE A 63 -5.64 2.25 3.21
N GLY A 64 -5.85 3.51 2.80
CA GLY A 64 -6.10 4.62 3.70
C GLY A 64 -7.60 4.78 3.94
N HIS A 65 -8.01 4.85 5.20
CA HIS A 65 -9.41 5.02 5.56
C HIS A 65 -9.60 5.90 6.79
N ILE A 66 -10.85 6.33 7.02
CA ILE A 66 -11.23 7.09 8.22
C ILE A 66 -11.29 6.14 9.41
N TYR A 67 -10.93 6.65 10.60
CA TYR A 67 -11.04 5.94 11.88
C TYR A 67 -12.45 5.39 12.12
N ASP A 68 -12.53 4.28 12.83
CA ASP A 68 -13.76 3.53 13.08
C ASP A 68 -14.51 3.17 11.79
N PHE A 69 -13.77 2.54 10.86
CA PHE A 69 -14.33 2.08 9.60
C PHE A 69 -15.52 1.14 9.86
N GLN A 70 -16.65 1.40 9.20
CA GLN A 70 -17.92 0.75 9.53
C GLN A 70 -18.06 -0.70 9.07
N PHE A 71 -17.15 -1.20 8.22
CA PHE A 71 -17.22 -2.56 7.71
C PHE A 71 -16.10 -3.42 8.29
N SER A 72 -16.43 -4.66 8.67
CA SER A 72 -15.43 -5.60 9.18
C SER A 72 -14.55 -6.17 8.07
N ASN A 73 -15.14 -6.35 6.88
CA ASN A 73 -14.44 -6.83 5.69
C ASN A 73 -15.02 -6.23 4.42
N VAL A 74 -14.21 -6.14 3.39
CA VAL A 74 -14.59 -5.61 2.06
C VAL A 74 -13.97 -6.48 0.98
N PRO A 75 -14.76 -7.02 0.05
CA PRO A 75 -14.22 -7.74 -1.10
C PRO A 75 -13.56 -6.77 -2.08
N MET A 76 -12.35 -7.09 -2.47
CA MET A 76 -11.55 -6.35 -3.46
C MET A 76 -10.92 -7.32 -4.45
N LYS A 77 -10.47 -6.80 -5.58
CA LYS A 77 -9.75 -7.56 -6.58
C LYS A 77 -8.47 -6.81 -6.97
N ALA A 78 -7.36 -7.51 -6.94
CA ALA A 78 -6.09 -7.01 -7.47
C ALA A 78 -5.70 -7.82 -8.70
N THR A 79 -5.31 -7.14 -9.76
CA THR A 79 -4.78 -7.77 -10.98
C THR A 79 -3.37 -7.28 -11.21
N ILE A 80 -2.43 -8.22 -11.38
CA ILE A 80 -1.03 -7.93 -11.68
C ILE A 80 -0.79 -8.33 -13.14
N ILE A 81 -0.44 -7.38 -13.98
CA ILE A 81 -0.08 -7.59 -15.37
C ILE A 81 1.45 -7.50 -15.46
N SER A 82 2.07 -8.61 -15.87
CA SER A 82 3.51 -8.76 -15.96
C SER A 82 4.07 -8.26 -17.31
N PRO A 83 5.39 -8.01 -17.42
CA PRO A 83 6.01 -7.51 -18.66
C PRO A 83 5.84 -8.41 -19.88
N ASP A 84 5.65 -9.73 -19.69
CA ASP A 84 5.38 -10.71 -20.75
C ASP A 84 3.90 -10.72 -21.23
N GLY A 85 3.06 -9.84 -20.67
CA GLY A 85 1.63 -9.74 -20.96
C GLY A 85 0.74 -10.72 -20.19
N SER A 86 1.33 -11.61 -19.39
CA SER A 86 0.55 -12.47 -18.49
C SER A 86 -0.13 -11.66 -17.38
N SER A 87 -1.29 -12.10 -16.94
CA SER A 87 -2.02 -11.46 -15.85
C SER A 87 -2.39 -12.47 -14.76
N GLU A 88 -2.27 -12.05 -13.51
CA GLU A 88 -2.68 -12.80 -12.34
C GLU A 88 -3.75 -12.00 -11.60
N THR A 89 -4.90 -12.61 -11.35
CA THR A 89 -6.00 -11.99 -10.60
C THR A 89 -6.09 -12.60 -9.20
N ILE A 90 -6.12 -11.76 -8.20
CA ILE A 90 -6.18 -12.11 -6.79
C ILE A 90 -7.45 -11.51 -6.20
N ASN A 91 -8.38 -12.36 -5.78
CA ASN A 91 -9.56 -11.93 -5.05
C ASN A 91 -9.20 -11.83 -3.56
N LEU A 92 -9.46 -10.67 -2.97
CA LEU A 92 -9.15 -10.34 -1.60
C LEU A 92 -10.45 -10.15 -0.82
N ASP A 93 -10.54 -10.76 0.34
CA ASP A 93 -11.48 -10.35 1.38
C ASP A 93 -10.68 -9.55 2.41
N VAL A 94 -10.69 -8.22 2.24
CA VAL A 94 -9.88 -7.33 3.05
C VAL A 94 -10.51 -7.18 4.43
N ILE A 95 -9.80 -7.64 5.45
CA ILE A 95 -10.26 -7.59 6.84
C ILE A 95 -9.80 -6.29 7.48
N PHE A 96 -10.74 -5.47 7.93
CA PHE A 96 -10.50 -4.21 8.64
C PHE A 96 -10.54 -4.36 10.15
N LYS A 97 -11.38 -5.28 10.64
CA LYS A 97 -11.55 -5.53 12.08
C LYS A 97 -11.37 -7.01 12.39
N ASP A 98 -10.75 -7.30 13.52
CA ASP A 98 -10.64 -8.68 14.01
C ASP A 98 -11.99 -9.21 14.55
N GLU A 99 -11.99 -10.46 15.02
CA GLU A 99 -13.19 -11.12 15.56
C GLU A 99 -13.78 -10.42 16.81
N THR A 100 -12.99 -9.58 17.48
CA THR A 100 -13.44 -8.79 18.64
C THR A 100 -13.97 -7.41 18.25
N GLY A 101 -13.89 -7.05 16.95
CA GLY A 101 -14.28 -5.73 16.44
C GLY A 101 -13.19 -4.67 16.56
N LYS A 102 -11.95 -5.06 16.88
CA LYS A 102 -10.81 -4.15 16.98
C LYS A 102 -10.26 -3.88 15.57
N ASP A 103 -9.98 -2.62 15.27
CA ASP A 103 -9.34 -2.20 14.03
C ASP A 103 -7.94 -2.81 13.88
N LEU A 104 -7.63 -3.32 12.68
CA LEU A 104 -6.33 -3.89 12.31
C LEU A 104 -5.39 -2.84 11.69
N ALA A 105 -5.91 -1.68 11.33
CA ALA A 105 -5.13 -0.58 10.78
C ALA A 105 -4.36 0.18 11.85
N ASP A 106 -3.24 0.80 11.45
CA ASP A 106 -2.51 1.76 12.26
C ASP A 106 -3.08 3.16 12.04
N CYS A 107 -3.57 3.79 13.13
CA CYS A 107 -4.24 5.08 13.05
C CYS A 107 -3.46 6.19 13.75
N ILE A 108 -3.40 7.35 13.08
CA ILE A 108 -2.93 8.62 13.65
C ILE A 108 -4.09 9.62 13.54
N GLY A 109 -4.73 9.92 14.67
CA GLY A 109 -5.97 10.69 14.68
C GLY A 109 -7.07 9.96 13.90
N ASP A 110 -7.68 10.65 12.94
CA ASP A 110 -8.77 10.10 12.13
C ASP A 110 -8.29 9.39 10.85
N ILE A 111 -6.99 9.32 10.62
CA ILE A 111 -6.39 8.69 9.43
C ILE A 111 -5.81 7.34 9.82
N CYS A 112 -6.24 6.30 9.13
CA CYS A 112 -5.82 4.93 9.35
C CYS A 112 -5.22 4.33 8.08
N ASP A 113 -4.12 3.59 8.25
CA ASP A 113 -3.41 2.89 7.20
C ASP A 113 -3.45 1.38 7.45
N LEU A 114 -4.00 0.65 6.49
CA LEU A 114 -4.08 -0.81 6.50
C LEU A 114 -3.23 -1.37 5.35
N TYR A 115 -2.34 -2.31 5.67
CA TYR A 115 -1.52 -3.01 4.69
C TYR A 115 -1.92 -4.47 4.60
N VAL A 116 -2.30 -4.90 3.39
CA VAL A 116 -2.78 -6.26 3.12
C VAL A 116 -1.84 -6.94 2.13
N PRO A 117 -1.20 -8.08 2.50
CA PRO A 117 -0.36 -8.81 1.56
C PRO A 117 -1.17 -9.30 0.36
N ILE A 118 -0.71 -8.97 -0.85
CA ILE A 118 -1.23 -9.50 -2.12
C ILE A 118 -0.41 -10.72 -2.53
N LYS A 119 0.91 -10.61 -2.42
CA LYS A 119 1.86 -11.64 -2.81
C LYS A 119 3.10 -11.61 -1.93
N ASN A 120 3.56 -12.76 -1.51
CA ASN A 120 4.76 -12.91 -0.69
C ASN A 120 5.83 -13.71 -1.44
N LYS A 121 7.11 -13.36 -1.20
CA LYS A 121 8.29 -14.08 -1.68
C LYS A 121 8.21 -14.44 -3.16
N THR A 122 8.24 -13.45 -4.02
CA THR A 122 8.20 -13.64 -5.48
C THR A 122 9.40 -12.99 -6.16
N THR A 123 9.63 -13.36 -7.40
CA THR A 123 10.60 -12.69 -8.27
C THR A 123 9.83 -11.89 -9.32
N LEU A 124 10.13 -10.59 -9.39
CA LEU A 124 9.66 -9.73 -10.46
C LEU A 124 10.72 -9.74 -11.56
N ILE A 125 10.33 -10.14 -12.77
CA ILE A 125 11.22 -10.11 -13.95
C ILE A 125 11.36 -8.67 -14.44
N LYS A 126 12.49 -8.38 -15.11
CA LYS A 126 12.73 -7.08 -15.74
C LYS A 126 11.59 -6.65 -16.63
N GLY A 127 11.19 -5.37 -16.53
CA GLY A 127 10.20 -4.73 -17.40
C GLY A 127 9.10 -3.99 -16.63
N ASN A 128 8.02 -3.70 -17.34
CA ASN A 128 6.91 -2.91 -16.82
C ASN A 128 5.80 -3.80 -16.26
N TYR A 129 5.40 -3.50 -15.03
CA TYR A 129 4.27 -4.08 -14.34
C TYR A 129 3.13 -3.07 -14.28
N LYS A 130 1.90 -3.57 -14.37
CA LYS A 130 0.70 -2.80 -14.10
C LYS A 130 -0.10 -3.50 -13.00
N PHE A 131 -0.44 -2.76 -11.94
CA PHE A 131 -1.31 -3.22 -10.87
C PHE A 131 -2.66 -2.52 -11.03
N VAL A 132 -3.75 -3.29 -11.01
CA VAL A 132 -5.11 -2.75 -11.09
C VAL A 132 -5.86 -3.21 -9.86
N VAL A 133 -6.41 -2.28 -9.08
CA VAL A 133 -7.19 -2.57 -7.87
C VAL A 133 -8.63 -2.13 -8.07
N GLU A 134 -9.55 -3.03 -7.79
CA GLU A 134 -10.98 -2.82 -7.95
C GLU A 134 -11.72 -3.07 -6.64
N ASN A 135 -12.67 -2.21 -6.35
CA ASN A 135 -13.65 -2.40 -5.30
C ASN A 135 -14.75 -3.35 -5.78
N LYS A 136 -14.99 -4.43 -5.04
CA LYS A 136 -16.07 -5.41 -5.30
C LYS A 136 -17.19 -5.34 -4.26
N PHE A 137 -17.24 -4.25 -3.52
CA PHE A 137 -18.28 -4.01 -2.53
C PHE A 137 -19.65 -3.84 -3.20
N SER A 138 -20.69 -4.47 -2.63
CA SER A 138 -22.00 -4.58 -3.27
C SER A 138 -22.91 -3.34 -3.13
N SER A 139 -22.40 -2.25 -2.56
CA SER A 139 -23.12 -0.96 -2.43
C SER A 139 -22.79 -0.01 -3.58
N PRO A 140 -23.54 1.06 -3.79
CA PRO A 140 -23.28 2.07 -4.82
C PRO A 140 -21.88 2.68 -4.75
N PHE A 141 -21.28 2.74 -3.56
CA PHE A 141 -19.90 3.16 -3.32
C PHE A 141 -19.40 2.63 -1.98
N LEU A 142 -18.07 2.53 -1.83
CA LEU A 142 -17.41 2.26 -0.55
C LEU A 142 -17.05 3.60 0.09
N PRO A 143 -17.70 3.98 1.22
CA PRO A 143 -17.44 5.27 1.88
C PRO A 143 -16.19 5.22 2.75
N ASN A 144 -15.71 6.41 3.11
CA ASN A 144 -14.61 6.62 4.07
C ASN A 144 -13.26 6.02 3.65
N ILE A 145 -13.05 5.83 2.34
CA ILE A 145 -11.77 5.48 1.75
C ILE A 145 -11.03 6.76 1.39
N LEU A 146 -9.85 6.95 1.97
CA LEU A 146 -8.96 8.09 1.72
C LEU A 146 -8.05 7.86 0.52
N GLY A 147 -7.70 6.61 0.27
CA GLY A 147 -6.84 6.27 -0.85
C GLY A 147 -6.49 4.78 -0.91
N ILE A 148 -5.92 4.41 -2.04
CA ILE A 148 -5.42 3.07 -2.32
C ILE A 148 -3.98 3.18 -2.81
N GLY A 149 -3.12 2.28 -2.40
CA GLY A 149 -1.71 2.25 -2.81
C GLY A 149 -1.17 0.84 -3.01
N ILE A 150 0.02 0.78 -3.60
CA ILE A 150 0.82 -0.43 -3.73
C ILE A 150 2.18 -0.20 -3.10
N LEU A 151 2.57 -1.11 -2.21
CA LEU A 151 3.88 -1.15 -1.56
C LEU A 151 4.59 -2.44 -1.96
N ILE A 152 5.80 -2.31 -2.54
CA ILE A 152 6.67 -3.45 -2.87
C ILE A 152 7.93 -3.36 -2.02
N GLU A 153 8.22 -4.41 -1.29
CA GLU A 153 9.37 -4.50 -0.38
C GLU A 153 10.34 -5.60 -0.82
N LYS A 154 11.63 -5.33 -0.60
CA LYS A 154 12.74 -6.23 -0.92
C LYS A 154 13.07 -7.17 0.25
#